data_cfc2d39efc0184bb9706087908a13248
#
_entry.id   cfc2d39efc0184bb9706087908a13248
#
_cell.length_a   1.000
_cell.length_b   1.000
_cell.length_c   1.000
_cell.angle_alpha   90.00
_cell.angle_beta   90.00
_cell.angle_gamma   90.00
#
_symmetry.space_group_name_H-M   'P 1'
#
loop_
_entity.id
_entity.type
_entity.pdbx_description
1 polymer ?
#
loop_
_entity_poly.entity_id
_entity_poly.type
_entity_poly.pdbx_seq_one_letter_code
_entity_poly.pdbx_strand_id
1 'polypeptide(L)'
;VVQMNLRYATVTGVARDDLPDEGAWLHAETVRMIHELNPGTGVELLATDFSGNPELLRVVFDSRPEVFAHNVETVPRIFKRIRPAFRYERSLDVITQARDYGLITKSNLILGMGETREEVSQALHDLHDAGTDIVTITQYLRPSSRHHPIDRWVKPEEFVELKA
;
A
#
# COMPACT_ATOMS: atom_id res chain seq x y z
N VAL A 1 -7.73 -1.71 -19.81
CA VAL A 1 -6.79 -2.84 -19.87
C VAL A 1 -6.79 -3.44 -21.24
N VAL A 2 -7.92 -3.97 -21.75
CA VAL A 2 -8.05 -4.59 -23.09
C VAL A 2 -7.48 -3.71 -24.21
N GLN A 3 -8.00 -2.49 -24.37
CA GLN A 3 -7.59 -1.56 -25.44
C GLN A 3 -6.11 -1.18 -25.39
N MET A 4 -5.48 -1.23 -24.22
CA MET A 4 -4.06 -0.92 -24.02
C MET A 4 -3.16 -2.16 -24.13
N ASN A 5 -3.75 -3.35 -24.26
CA ASN A 5 -3.04 -4.63 -24.30
C ASN A 5 -2.02 -4.79 -23.15
N LEU A 6 -2.45 -4.48 -21.93
CA LEU A 6 -1.57 -4.53 -20.76
C LEU A 6 -1.31 -5.97 -20.32
N ARG A 7 -0.06 -6.26 -19.97
CA ARG A 7 0.33 -7.53 -19.33
C ARG A 7 0.27 -7.46 -17.81
N TYR A 8 0.25 -6.24 -17.25
CA TYR A 8 0.16 -5.97 -15.83
C TYR A 8 -0.54 -4.63 -15.60
N ALA A 9 -1.43 -4.56 -14.63
CA ALA A 9 -2.19 -3.37 -14.32
C ALA A 9 -2.19 -3.12 -12.81
N THR A 10 -1.80 -1.92 -12.39
CA THR A 10 -2.03 -1.48 -11.01
C THR A 10 -3.37 -0.76 -10.93
N VAL A 11 -4.25 -1.27 -10.10
CA VAL A 11 -5.58 -0.70 -9.82
C VAL A 11 -5.55 -0.05 -8.45
N THR A 12 -6.09 1.14 -8.34
CA THR A 12 -6.26 1.83 -7.06
C THR A 12 -7.58 2.58 -7.02
N GLY A 13 -8.06 2.87 -5.83
CA GLY A 13 -9.25 3.68 -5.61
C GLY A 13 -9.08 4.59 -4.40
N VAL A 14 -10.02 5.52 -4.25
CA VAL A 14 -10.12 6.35 -3.04
C VAL A 14 -10.88 5.60 -1.96
N ALA A 15 -10.66 5.97 -0.68
CA ALA A 15 -11.48 5.47 0.42
C ALA A 15 -12.94 5.85 0.22
N ARG A 16 -13.82 4.91 0.51
CA ARG A 16 -15.29 5.06 0.37
C ARG A 16 -15.98 4.82 1.71
N ASP A 17 -15.54 5.56 2.74
CA ASP A 17 -16.10 5.52 4.10
C ASP A 17 -17.60 5.90 4.13
N ASP A 18 -18.11 6.40 2.99
CA ASP A 18 -19.52 6.67 2.75
C ASP A 18 -20.34 5.40 2.42
N LEU A 19 -19.70 4.29 2.08
CA LEU A 19 -20.35 3.02 1.76
C LEU A 19 -20.27 2.02 2.92
N PRO A 20 -21.30 1.18 3.11
CA PRO A 20 -21.29 0.16 4.18
C PRO A 20 -20.16 -0.86 4.06
N ASP A 21 -19.69 -1.13 2.85
CA ASP A 21 -18.60 -2.04 2.53
C ASP A 21 -17.27 -1.32 2.25
N GLU A 22 -17.19 -0.02 2.53
CA GLU A 22 -16.02 0.84 2.26
C GLU A 22 -15.48 0.70 0.82
N GLY A 23 -16.31 0.22 -0.11
CA GLY A 23 -15.97 -0.01 -1.50
C GLY A 23 -15.27 -1.35 -1.78
N ALA A 24 -15.25 -2.29 -0.84
CA ALA A 24 -14.58 -3.58 -0.97
C ALA A 24 -15.10 -4.38 -2.18
N TRP A 25 -16.43 -4.40 -2.39
CA TRP A 25 -17.02 -5.06 -3.54
C TRP A 25 -16.52 -4.47 -4.87
N LEU A 26 -16.44 -3.14 -4.97
CA LEU A 26 -16.00 -2.49 -6.22
C LEU A 26 -14.55 -2.83 -6.56
N HIS A 27 -13.67 -2.84 -5.55
CA HIS A 27 -12.27 -3.25 -5.72
C HIS A 27 -12.20 -4.70 -6.20
N ALA A 28 -12.90 -5.60 -5.52
CA ALA A 28 -12.93 -7.02 -5.86
C ALA A 28 -13.49 -7.27 -7.27
N GLU A 29 -14.61 -6.62 -7.62
CA GLU A 29 -15.24 -6.78 -8.92
C GLU A 29 -14.36 -6.24 -10.06
N THR A 30 -13.65 -5.15 -9.81
CA THR A 30 -12.68 -4.61 -10.79
C THR A 30 -11.59 -5.61 -11.10
N VAL A 31 -11.02 -6.27 -10.08
CA VAL A 31 -10.00 -7.31 -10.27
C VAL A 31 -10.58 -8.50 -11.05
N ARG A 32 -11.76 -9.01 -10.67
CA ARG A 32 -12.42 -10.12 -11.36
C ARG A 32 -12.68 -9.83 -12.83
N MET A 33 -13.19 -8.63 -13.13
CA MET A 33 -13.47 -8.20 -14.50
C MET A 33 -12.19 -8.07 -15.33
N ILE A 34 -11.08 -7.63 -14.74
CA ILE A 34 -9.80 -7.60 -15.45
C ILE A 34 -9.37 -9.03 -15.81
N HIS A 35 -9.40 -9.95 -14.87
CA HIS A 35 -9.02 -11.35 -15.12
C HIS A 35 -9.94 -12.03 -16.14
N GLU A 36 -11.26 -11.78 -16.08
CA GLU A 36 -12.23 -12.36 -17.01
C GLU A 36 -12.02 -11.84 -18.45
N LEU A 37 -11.89 -10.51 -18.59
CA LEU A 37 -11.80 -9.86 -19.91
C LEU A 37 -10.40 -9.84 -20.50
N ASN A 38 -9.38 -10.09 -19.69
CA ASN A 38 -7.96 -10.08 -20.08
C ASN A 38 -7.20 -11.24 -19.44
N PRO A 39 -7.49 -12.49 -19.82
CA PRO A 39 -6.77 -13.63 -19.28
C PRO A 39 -5.26 -13.50 -19.50
N GLY A 40 -4.48 -13.60 -18.42
CA GLY A 40 -3.03 -13.44 -18.44
C GLY A 40 -2.51 -12.03 -18.13
N THR A 41 -3.38 -11.06 -17.84
CA THR A 41 -2.97 -9.78 -17.27
C THR A 41 -2.88 -9.90 -15.74
N GLY A 42 -1.68 -9.68 -15.17
CA GLY A 42 -1.52 -9.60 -13.71
C GLY A 42 -2.11 -8.32 -13.16
N VAL A 43 -2.67 -8.36 -11.96
CA VAL A 43 -3.28 -7.22 -11.28
C VAL A 43 -2.60 -6.97 -9.93
N GLU A 44 -2.08 -5.76 -9.75
CA GLU A 44 -1.73 -5.22 -8.43
C GLU A 44 -2.91 -4.37 -7.96
N LEU A 45 -3.48 -4.71 -6.83
CA LEU A 45 -4.53 -3.93 -6.20
C LEU A 45 -3.95 -3.12 -5.04
N LEU A 46 -3.85 -1.80 -5.21
CA LEU A 46 -3.50 -0.87 -4.13
C LEU A 46 -4.80 -0.42 -3.46
N ALA A 47 -5.07 -0.98 -2.29
CA ALA A 47 -6.32 -0.81 -1.56
C ALA A 47 -6.16 0.05 -0.29
N THR A 48 -7.30 0.54 0.23
CA THR A 48 -7.41 1.14 1.56
C THR A 48 -7.27 0.05 2.63
N ASP A 49 -7.35 0.43 3.91
CA ASP A 49 -7.28 -0.53 5.02
C ASP A 49 -8.65 -1.14 5.40
N PHE A 50 -9.74 -0.71 4.76
CA PHE A 50 -11.12 -1.15 5.07
C PHE A 50 -11.37 -1.22 6.58
N SER A 51 -10.92 -0.21 7.32
CA SER A 51 -10.96 -0.12 8.79
C SER A 51 -10.36 -1.34 9.53
N GLY A 52 -9.56 -2.17 8.84
CA GLY A 52 -9.02 -3.44 9.34
C GLY A 52 -10.07 -4.55 9.44
N ASN A 53 -11.27 -4.37 8.87
CA ASN A 53 -12.35 -5.34 8.97
C ASN A 53 -12.02 -6.62 8.14
N PRO A 54 -11.85 -7.78 8.80
CA PRO A 54 -11.44 -9.01 8.12
C PRO A 54 -12.49 -9.52 7.12
N GLU A 55 -13.78 -9.22 7.31
CA GLU A 55 -14.83 -9.62 6.38
C GLU A 55 -14.72 -8.83 5.07
N LEU A 56 -14.49 -7.51 5.15
CA LEU A 56 -14.31 -6.66 3.96
C LEU A 56 -13.00 -6.97 3.24
N LEU A 57 -11.91 -7.15 3.99
CA LEU A 57 -10.64 -7.59 3.45
C LEU A 57 -10.76 -8.93 2.71
N ARG A 58 -11.51 -9.88 3.28
CA ARG A 58 -11.75 -11.17 2.64
C ARG A 58 -12.46 -11.03 1.28
N VAL A 59 -13.46 -10.15 1.16
CA VAL A 59 -14.13 -9.89 -0.13
C VAL A 59 -13.11 -9.48 -1.19
N VAL A 60 -12.15 -8.63 -0.80
CA VAL A 60 -11.08 -8.17 -1.67
C VAL A 60 -10.09 -9.30 -1.98
N PHE A 61 -9.65 -10.05 -0.98
CA PHE A 61 -8.68 -11.15 -1.15
C PHE A 61 -9.24 -12.30 -2.01
N ASP A 62 -10.54 -12.57 -1.92
CA ASP A 62 -11.23 -13.58 -2.73
C ASP A 62 -11.22 -13.24 -4.24
N SER A 63 -10.96 -11.99 -4.62
CA SER A 63 -10.78 -11.60 -6.03
C SER A 63 -9.43 -12.03 -6.61
N ARG A 64 -8.48 -12.45 -5.74
CA ARG A 64 -7.17 -13.00 -6.10
C ARG A 64 -6.31 -12.07 -6.97
N PRO A 65 -6.06 -10.81 -6.56
CA PRO A 65 -5.04 -10.02 -7.24
C PRO A 65 -3.67 -10.72 -7.12
N GLU A 66 -2.81 -10.61 -8.12
CA GLU A 66 -1.45 -11.16 -8.06
C GLU A 66 -0.61 -10.48 -6.99
N VAL A 67 -0.85 -9.18 -6.74
CA VAL A 67 -0.25 -8.44 -5.64
C VAL A 67 -1.32 -7.63 -4.92
N PHE A 68 -1.41 -7.81 -3.61
CA PHE A 68 -2.17 -6.92 -2.74
C PHE A 68 -1.22 -5.86 -2.14
N ALA A 69 -1.47 -4.60 -2.42
CA ALA A 69 -0.68 -3.48 -1.93
C ALA A 69 -1.48 -2.64 -0.92
N HIS A 70 -0.88 -2.37 0.23
CA HIS A 70 -1.37 -1.40 1.19
C HIS A 70 -0.21 -0.57 1.72
N ASN A 71 -0.27 0.74 1.49
CA ASN A 71 0.84 1.64 1.76
C ASN A 71 0.86 2.09 3.23
N VAL A 72 1.98 1.89 3.91
CA VAL A 72 2.27 2.45 5.24
C VAL A 72 2.70 3.91 5.14
N GLU A 73 3.42 4.28 4.11
CA GLU A 73 3.88 5.63 3.73
C GLU A 73 4.99 6.20 4.61
N THR A 74 4.93 6.08 5.95
CA THR A 74 5.89 6.73 6.84
C THR A 74 6.05 6.00 8.18
N VAL A 75 6.98 6.48 9.00
CA VAL A 75 7.34 5.90 10.30
C VAL A 75 6.33 6.25 11.41
N PRO A 76 6.22 5.45 12.50
CA PRO A 76 5.21 5.62 13.55
C PRO A 76 5.13 7.03 14.14
N ARG A 77 6.27 7.65 14.47
CA ARG A 77 6.32 8.95 15.16
C ARG A 77 5.60 10.07 14.40
N ILE A 78 5.69 10.07 13.09
CA ILE A 78 5.06 11.11 12.26
C ILE A 78 3.78 10.63 11.55
N PHE A 79 3.43 9.35 11.70
CA PHE A 79 2.33 8.70 10.97
C PHE A 79 1.02 9.45 11.10
N LYS A 80 0.57 9.74 12.34
CA LYS A 80 -0.71 10.43 12.58
C LYS A 80 -0.79 11.81 11.93
N ARG A 81 0.34 12.51 11.82
CA ARG A 81 0.42 13.82 11.16
C ARG A 81 0.31 13.71 9.64
N ILE A 82 0.90 12.66 9.06
CA ILE A 82 0.95 12.47 7.60
C ILE A 82 -0.31 11.75 7.11
N ARG A 83 -0.81 10.77 7.89
CA ARG A 83 -1.98 9.94 7.56
C ARG A 83 -3.01 9.94 8.68
N PRO A 84 -3.70 11.06 8.94
CA PRO A 84 -4.58 11.18 10.11
C PRO A 84 -5.79 10.23 10.11
N ALA A 85 -6.23 9.77 8.94
CA ALA A 85 -7.35 8.83 8.78
C ALA A 85 -6.96 7.36 9.04
N PHE A 86 -5.67 7.04 9.04
CA PHE A 86 -5.15 5.68 9.17
C PHE A 86 -4.46 5.47 10.53
N ARG A 87 -4.11 4.22 10.82
CA ARG A 87 -3.30 3.82 11.99
C ARG A 87 -2.17 2.92 11.52
N TYR A 88 -0.97 3.14 12.06
CA TYR A 88 0.23 2.41 11.67
C TYR A 88 0.07 0.91 11.90
N GLU A 89 -0.32 0.52 13.11
CA GLU A 89 -0.50 -0.87 13.51
C GLU A 89 -1.60 -1.56 12.68
N ARG A 90 -2.68 -0.85 12.36
CA ARG A 90 -3.74 -1.38 11.51
C ARG A 90 -3.28 -1.60 10.08
N SER A 91 -2.41 -0.72 9.57
CA SER A 91 -1.84 -0.90 8.24
C SER A 91 -0.93 -2.14 8.16
N LEU A 92 -0.17 -2.43 9.22
CA LEU A 92 0.61 -3.67 9.33
C LEU A 92 -0.29 -4.90 9.44
N ASP A 93 -1.35 -4.82 10.26
CA ASP A 93 -2.31 -5.91 10.41
C ASP A 93 -3.01 -6.27 9.08
N VAL A 94 -3.39 -5.29 8.27
CA VAL A 94 -3.97 -5.53 6.94
C VAL A 94 -3.00 -6.29 6.02
N ILE A 95 -1.70 -5.96 6.06
CA ILE A 95 -0.66 -6.66 5.32
C ILE A 95 -0.54 -8.11 5.84
N THR A 96 -0.53 -8.28 7.16
CA THR A 96 -0.49 -9.61 7.80
C THR A 96 -1.67 -10.47 7.38
N GLN A 97 -2.90 -9.93 7.37
CA GLN A 97 -4.09 -10.64 6.93
C GLN A 97 -3.98 -11.06 5.45
N ALA A 98 -3.45 -10.19 4.58
CA ALA A 98 -3.25 -10.52 3.16
C ALA A 98 -2.22 -11.64 2.96
N ARG A 99 -1.09 -11.59 3.70
CA ARG A 99 -0.08 -12.65 3.72
C ARG A 99 -0.68 -13.98 4.18
N ASP A 100 -1.41 -13.98 5.30
CA ASP A 100 -2.02 -15.19 5.88
C ASP A 100 -3.08 -15.78 4.96
N TYR A 101 -3.70 -14.95 4.12
CA TYR A 101 -4.59 -15.38 3.05
C TYR A 101 -3.82 -16.00 1.85
N GLY A 102 -2.51 -15.84 1.77
CA GLY A 102 -1.64 -16.38 0.72
C GLY A 102 -1.51 -15.49 -0.51
N LEU A 103 -1.63 -14.17 -0.37
CA LEU A 103 -1.36 -13.20 -1.42
C LEU A 103 0.09 -12.73 -1.35
N ILE A 104 0.66 -12.32 -2.48
CA ILE A 104 1.89 -11.54 -2.51
C ILE A 104 1.55 -10.14 -2.02
N THR A 105 2.30 -9.66 -1.02
CA THR A 105 2.03 -8.40 -0.36
C THR A 105 3.02 -7.33 -0.75
N LYS A 106 2.54 -6.09 -0.83
CA LYS A 106 3.38 -4.92 -1.13
C LYS A 106 3.05 -3.74 -0.25
N SER A 107 4.07 -2.99 0.13
CA SER A 107 3.93 -1.71 0.84
C SER A 107 4.97 -0.70 0.37
N ASN A 108 4.93 0.50 0.95
CA ASN A 108 5.91 1.54 0.64
C ASN A 108 6.31 2.36 1.88
N LEU A 109 7.46 3.01 1.76
CA LEU A 109 7.87 4.13 2.59
C LEU A 109 8.23 5.33 1.70
N ILE A 110 7.85 6.51 2.14
CA ILE A 110 8.18 7.78 1.49
C ILE A 110 9.09 8.56 2.44
N LEU A 111 10.28 8.89 1.99
CA LEU A 111 11.32 9.54 2.78
C LEU A 111 11.42 11.04 2.50
N GLY A 112 11.88 11.80 3.49
CA GLY A 112 12.08 13.23 3.39
C GLY A 112 11.00 14.06 4.09
N MET A 113 10.27 13.44 5.05
CA MET A 113 9.22 14.07 5.85
C MET A 113 9.64 14.30 7.32
N GLY A 114 10.93 14.13 7.65
CA GLY A 114 11.49 14.33 8.99
C GLY A 114 11.66 13.03 9.80
N GLU A 115 11.62 11.89 9.17
CA GLU A 115 12.01 10.60 9.75
C GLU A 115 13.54 10.50 9.92
N THR A 116 14.00 9.76 10.93
CA THR A 116 15.41 9.40 11.08
C THR A 116 15.71 8.08 10.38
N ARG A 117 17.00 7.79 10.17
CA ARG A 117 17.44 6.54 9.55
C ARG A 117 17.06 5.31 10.41
N GLU A 118 17.19 5.43 11.72
CA GLU A 118 16.83 4.39 12.68
C GLU A 118 15.33 4.10 12.63
N GLU A 119 14.50 5.14 12.51
CA GLU A 119 13.05 4.98 12.36
C GLU A 119 12.68 4.30 11.04
N VAL A 120 13.36 4.64 9.96
CA VAL A 120 13.17 3.96 8.65
C VAL A 120 13.56 2.49 8.74
N SER A 121 14.72 2.19 9.35
CA SER A 121 15.16 0.82 9.58
C SER A 121 14.13 0.03 10.40
N GLN A 122 13.60 0.62 11.49
CA GLN A 122 12.57 -0.03 12.30
C GLN A 122 11.29 -0.27 11.49
N ALA A 123 10.83 0.71 10.71
CA ALA A 123 9.63 0.55 9.88
C ALA A 123 9.81 -0.54 8.80
N LEU A 124 11.02 -0.71 8.27
CA LEU A 124 11.32 -1.82 7.36
C LEU A 124 11.26 -3.18 8.07
N HIS A 125 11.76 -3.27 9.31
CA HIS A 125 11.61 -4.49 10.11
C HIS A 125 10.13 -4.77 10.44
N ASP A 126 9.36 -3.76 10.82
CA ASP A 126 7.93 -3.90 11.08
C ASP A 126 7.18 -4.42 9.84
N LEU A 127 7.51 -3.93 8.64
CA LEU A 127 6.96 -4.40 7.37
C LEU A 127 7.37 -5.84 7.06
N HIS A 128 8.65 -6.19 7.30
CA HIS A 128 9.14 -7.55 7.15
C HIS A 128 8.40 -8.51 8.08
N ASP A 129 8.24 -8.16 9.35
CA ASP A 129 7.56 -9.00 10.35
C ASP A 129 6.06 -9.14 10.05
N ALA A 130 5.43 -8.11 9.48
CA ALA A 130 4.08 -8.19 8.95
C ALA A 130 3.97 -9.12 7.73
N GLY A 131 5.10 -9.50 7.12
CA GLY A 131 5.16 -10.41 5.96
C GLY A 131 5.01 -9.69 4.63
N THR A 132 5.63 -8.52 4.48
CA THR A 132 5.64 -7.79 3.21
C THR A 132 6.68 -8.38 2.27
N ASP A 133 6.24 -8.85 1.08
CA ASP A 133 7.13 -9.42 0.06
C ASP A 133 7.87 -8.34 -0.75
N ILE A 134 7.21 -7.20 -0.99
CA ILE A 134 7.72 -6.12 -1.83
C ILE A 134 7.62 -4.79 -1.08
N VAL A 135 8.73 -4.12 -0.88
CA VAL A 135 8.76 -2.75 -0.34
C VAL A 135 9.31 -1.79 -1.38
N THR A 136 8.58 -0.70 -1.63
CA THR A 136 9.09 0.42 -2.42
C THR A 136 9.45 1.58 -1.52
N ILE A 137 10.60 2.21 -1.78
CA ILE A 137 11.06 3.39 -1.03
C ILE A 137 11.23 4.54 -2.01
N THR A 138 10.58 5.67 -1.72
CA THR A 138 10.56 6.83 -2.62
C THR A 138 10.83 8.13 -1.89
N GLN A 139 11.18 9.18 -2.65
CA GLN A 139 11.29 10.54 -2.14
C GLN A 139 9.92 11.20 -2.02
N TYR A 140 9.66 11.86 -0.90
CA TYR A 140 8.50 12.73 -0.75
C TYR A 140 8.58 13.94 -1.69
N LEU A 141 7.56 14.09 -2.51
CA LEU A 141 7.37 15.26 -3.36
C LEU A 141 6.13 16.03 -2.87
N ARG A 142 6.35 17.23 -2.35
CA ARG A 142 5.28 18.06 -1.79
C ARG A 142 4.24 18.44 -2.84
N PRO A 143 2.98 18.01 -2.74
CA PRO A 143 1.97 18.29 -3.78
C PRO A 143 1.57 19.77 -3.85
N SER A 144 1.52 20.48 -2.73
CA SER A 144 1.23 21.92 -2.68
C SER A 144 1.75 22.55 -1.38
N SER A 145 1.73 23.88 -1.29
CA SER A 145 2.14 24.61 -0.09
C SER A 145 1.32 24.30 1.18
N ARG A 146 0.14 23.68 1.03
CA ARG A 146 -0.72 23.27 2.15
C ARG A 146 -0.32 21.92 2.75
N HIS A 147 0.45 21.12 2.02
CA HIS A 147 0.93 19.82 2.49
C HIS A 147 2.19 19.94 3.33
N HIS A 148 2.54 18.86 3.99
CA HIS A 148 3.77 18.78 4.80
C HIS A 148 4.98 19.27 4.00
N PRO A 149 5.87 20.12 4.56
CA PRO A 149 7.06 20.55 3.84
C PRO A 149 8.04 19.38 3.64
N ILE A 150 8.87 19.48 2.59
CA ILE A 150 10.00 18.56 2.43
C ILE A 150 11.03 18.95 3.51
N ASP A 151 11.41 17.98 4.34
CA ASP A 151 12.42 18.16 5.38
C ASP A 151 13.84 18.03 4.78
N ARG A 152 14.03 17.02 3.94
CA ARG A 152 15.29 16.77 3.25
C ARG A 152 15.10 16.10 1.89
N TRP A 153 16.06 16.26 1.03
CA TRP A 153 16.21 15.48 -0.19
C TRP A 153 17.12 14.29 0.11
N VAL A 154 16.58 13.09 -0.07
CA VAL A 154 17.29 11.83 0.16
C VAL A 154 18.30 11.61 -0.96
N LYS A 155 19.52 11.26 -0.63
CA LYS A 155 20.56 10.98 -1.62
C LYS A 155 20.34 9.62 -2.28
N PRO A 156 20.66 9.44 -3.58
CA PRO A 156 20.51 8.17 -4.26
C PRO A 156 21.21 7.00 -3.56
N GLU A 157 22.36 7.25 -2.95
CA GLU A 157 23.16 6.24 -2.24
C GLU A 157 22.40 5.66 -1.04
N GLU A 158 21.59 6.47 -0.34
CA GLU A 158 20.78 6.05 0.80
C GLU A 158 19.72 5.02 0.38
N PHE A 159 19.10 5.18 -0.79
CA PHE A 159 18.16 4.16 -1.30
C PHE A 159 18.86 2.83 -1.61
N VAL A 160 20.11 2.86 -2.05
CA VAL A 160 20.91 1.64 -2.28
C VAL A 160 21.24 0.96 -0.96
N GLU A 161 21.61 1.72 0.08
CA GLU A 161 21.90 1.19 1.42
C GLU A 161 20.67 0.58 2.09
N LEU A 162 19.47 1.16 1.88
CA LEU A 162 18.23 0.64 2.45
C LEU A 162 17.73 -0.63 1.74
N LYS A 163 18.29 -0.98 0.59
CA LYS A 163 17.97 -2.21 -0.14
C LYS A 163 18.69 -3.45 0.43
N ALA A 164 19.78 -3.24 1.15
CA ALA A 164 20.60 -4.32 1.74
C ALA A 164 19.92 -4.91 2.96
#